data_2dd2b02dff158753d3638adf81454d70
#
_entry.id   2dd2b02dff158753d3638adf81454d70
#
_cell.length_a   1.000
_cell.length_b   1.000
_cell.length_c   1.000
_cell.angle_alpha   90.00
_cell.angle_beta   90.00
_cell.angle_gamma   90.00
#
_symmetry.space_group_name_H-M   'P 1'
#
loop_
_entity.id
_entity.type
_entity.pdbx_description
1 polymer ?
#
loop_
_entity_poly.entity_id
_entity_poly.type
_entity_poly.pdbx_seq_one_letter_code
_entity_poly.pdbx_strand_id
1 'polypeptide(L)'
;MNRRATLAMTTVSLVFVGVALRAGGGIRYAEQRSESDNVNAAVDAFHAALSNLDIGKMQNVWAQEPYVVLINPRDKAPAVGWDAVKKDWQDGVFGFWAELKLSPKRAPHIHVDQTTAWTTGVVGVEGKNKSGQALSFTIIETQVYEKRGDRWLMVSHHASRVPE
;
A
#
# COMPACT_ATOMS: atom_id res chain seq x y z
N MET A 1 74.04 11.03 -41.73
CA MET A 1 73.92 11.07 -40.27
C MET A 1 72.45 10.83 -39.93
N ASN A 2 72.11 9.60 -39.58
CA ASN A 2 70.76 9.17 -39.32
C ASN A 2 70.40 9.38 -37.84
N ARG A 3 69.32 10.10 -37.59
CA ARG A 3 68.66 10.08 -36.27
C ARG A 3 67.30 9.36 -36.39
N ARG A 4 67.23 8.19 -35.84
CA ARG A 4 66.00 7.43 -35.66
C ARG A 4 65.26 8.01 -34.45
N ALA A 5 64.02 8.46 -34.64
CA ALA A 5 63.10 8.80 -33.57
C ALA A 5 62.30 7.56 -33.19
N THR A 6 62.45 7.15 -31.94
CA THR A 6 61.70 6.03 -31.37
C THR A 6 60.35 6.55 -30.85
N LEU A 7 59.26 6.05 -31.42
CA LEU A 7 57.90 6.38 -31.01
C LEU A 7 57.53 5.44 -29.85
N ALA A 8 57.38 5.98 -28.67
CA ALA A 8 56.86 5.23 -27.51
C ALA A 8 55.35 5.15 -27.58
N MET A 9 54.85 3.95 -27.74
CA MET A 9 53.39 3.64 -27.73
C MET A 9 52.94 3.51 -26.27
N THR A 10 52.20 4.48 -25.77
CA THR A 10 51.57 4.43 -24.45
C THR A 10 50.23 3.71 -24.57
N THR A 11 50.18 2.48 -24.12
CA THR A 11 48.92 1.72 -23.96
C THR A 11 48.17 2.28 -22.77
N VAL A 12 47.06 2.98 -23.04
CA VAL A 12 46.06 3.34 -22.02
C VAL A 12 45.13 2.16 -21.85
N SER A 13 45.30 1.43 -20.77
CA SER A 13 44.42 0.35 -20.37
C SER A 13 43.07 0.94 -19.93
N LEU A 14 42.04 0.78 -20.75
CA LEU A 14 40.65 0.98 -20.34
C LEU A 14 40.22 -0.19 -19.43
N VAL A 15 40.37 0.00 -18.12
CA VAL A 15 39.79 -0.85 -17.10
C VAL A 15 38.96 0.01 -16.15
N PHE A 16 37.85 0.56 -16.64
CA PHE A 16 36.89 1.23 -15.76
C PHE A 16 35.46 1.24 -16.38
N VAL A 17 34.88 0.08 -16.72
CA VAL A 17 33.44 0.02 -17.05
C VAL A 17 32.72 -1.14 -16.35
N GLY A 18 33.43 -2.01 -15.64
CA GLY A 18 32.82 -3.21 -15.08
C GLY A 18 32.22 -3.12 -13.66
N VAL A 19 32.51 -2.06 -12.89
CA VAL A 19 32.18 -2.02 -11.45
C VAL A 19 30.95 -1.15 -11.13
N ALA A 20 30.65 -0.15 -11.95
CA ALA A 20 29.53 0.77 -11.68
C ALA A 20 28.11 0.19 -11.95
N LEU A 21 28.01 -0.82 -12.80
CA LEU A 21 26.70 -1.43 -13.13
C LEU A 21 26.20 -2.47 -12.10
N ARG A 22 27.10 -3.03 -11.28
CA ARG A 22 26.71 -3.98 -10.23
C ARG A 22 26.24 -3.31 -8.93
N ALA A 23 26.69 -2.10 -8.63
CA ALA A 23 26.28 -1.38 -7.42
C ALA A 23 24.82 -0.83 -7.53
N GLY A 24 24.39 -0.44 -8.75
CA GLY A 24 23.06 0.13 -8.94
C GLY A 24 21.89 -0.88 -8.79
N GLY A 25 22.11 -2.15 -9.13
CA GLY A 25 21.06 -3.18 -9.03
C GLY A 25 20.75 -3.59 -7.60
N GLY A 26 21.77 -3.72 -6.74
CA GLY A 26 21.60 -4.11 -5.34
C GLY A 26 20.88 -3.06 -4.49
N ILE A 27 21.17 -1.79 -4.71
CA ILE A 27 20.53 -0.67 -4.02
C ILE A 27 19.03 -0.59 -4.38
N ARG A 28 18.68 -0.75 -5.65
CA ARG A 28 17.26 -0.73 -6.09
C ARG A 28 16.45 -1.87 -5.48
N TYR A 29 16.99 -3.07 -5.36
CA TYR A 29 16.26 -4.19 -4.74
C TYR A 29 16.08 -4.01 -3.23
N ALA A 30 17.05 -3.44 -2.52
CA ALA A 30 16.92 -3.16 -1.10
C ALA A 30 15.91 -2.04 -0.83
N GLU A 31 15.93 -0.95 -1.62
CA GLU A 31 14.97 0.14 -1.57
C GLU A 31 13.55 -0.35 -1.91
N GLN A 32 13.38 -1.14 -2.96
CA GLN A 32 12.09 -1.72 -3.35
C GLN A 32 11.50 -2.60 -2.23
N ARG A 33 12.30 -3.41 -1.53
CA ARG A 33 11.84 -4.20 -0.40
C ARG A 33 11.38 -3.32 0.76
N SER A 34 12.16 -2.29 1.10
CA SER A 34 11.80 -1.34 2.15
C SER A 34 10.48 -0.62 1.87
N GLU A 35 10.23 -0.18 0.64
CA GLU A 35 8.96 0.47 0.28
C GLU A 35 7.78 -0.52 0.32
N SER A 36 7.98 -1.77 -0.07
CA SER A 36 6.97 -2.82 0.07
C SER A 36 6.62 -3.07 1.54
N ASP A 37 7.62 -3.06 2.44
CA ASP A 37 7.38 -3.19 3.88
C ASP A 37 6.62 -1.98 4.44
N ASN A 38 6.94 -0.76 3.96
CA ASN A 38 6.22 0.46 4.34
C ASN A 38 4.75 0.43 3.88
N VAL A 39 4.48 -0.06 2.67
CA VAL A 39 3.10 -0.26 2.18
C VAL A 39 2.37 -1.33 3.00
N ASN A 40 3.03 -2.45 3.33
CA ASN A 40 2.43 -3.46 4.19
C ASN A 40 2.07 -2.90 5.57
N ALA A 41 2.94 -2.07 6.16
CA ALA A 41 2.64 -1.38 7.42
C ALA A 41 1.43 -0.43 7.30
N ALA A 42 1.20 0.20 6.15
CA ALA A 42 0.01 1.01 5.90
C ALA A 42 -1.26 0.14 5.82
N VAL A 43 -1.19 -1.06 5.21
CA VAL A 43 -2.28 -2.06 5.22
C VAL A 43 -2.60 -2.49 6.66
N ASP A 44 -1.58 -2.81 7.45
CA ASP A 44 -1.76 -3.22 8.84
C ASP A 44 -2.37 -2.10 9.70
N ALA A 45 -1.95 -0.85 9.48
CA ALA A 45 -2.52 0.32 10.14
C ALA A 45 -4.00 0.53 9.80
N PHE A 46 -4.40 0.31 8.54
CA PHE A 46 -5.79 0.33 8.10
C PHE A 46 -6.62 -0.75 8.80
N HIS A 47 -6.17 -2.01 8.80
CA HIS A 47 -6.86 -3.11 9.48
C HIS A 47 -6.97 -2.86 10.98
N ALA A 48 -5.93 -2.30 11.60
CA ALA A 48 -5.96 -1.93 13.01
C ALA A 48 -6.96 -0.80 13.30
N ALA A 49 -7.03 0.24 12.47
CA ALA A 49 -7.99 1.33 12.61
C ALA A 49 -9.43 0.81 12.49
N LEU A 50 -9.66 -0.08 11.53
CA LEU A 50 -10.95 -0.70 11.27
C LEU A 50 -11.38 -1.63 12.42
N SER A 51 -10.49 -2.53 12.87
CA SER A 51 -10.77 -3.44 13.99
C SER A 51 -10.99 -2.72 15.34
N ASN A 52 -10.39 -1.55 15.52
CA ASN A 52 -10.60 -0.73 16.71
C ASN A 52 -11.82 0.22 16.58
N LEU A 53 -12.47 0.28 15.43
CA LEU A 53 -13.57 1.23 15.13
C LEU A 53 -13.16 2.68 15.42
N ASP A 54 -11.92 3.04 15.11
CA ASP A 54 -11.26 4.30 15.51
C ASP A 54 -11.12 5.23 14.31
N ILE A 55 -11.99 6.24 14.26
CA ILE A 55 -11.99 7.24 13.18
C ILE A 55 -10.73 8.10 13.18
N GLY A 56 -10.12 8.36 14.33
CA GLY A 56 -8.88 9.12 14.43
C GLY A 56 -7.71 8.36 13.80
N LYS A 57 -7.59 7.06 14.06
CA LYS A 57 -6.62 6.19 13.38
C LYS A 57 -6.92 6.10 11.90
N MET A 58 -8.19 5.96 11.51
CA MET A 58 -8.60 5.90 10.10
C MET A 58 -8.20 7.17 9.34
N GLN A 59 -8.36 8.36 9.92
CA GLN A 59 -7.91 9.63 9.32
C GLN A 59 -6.40 9.66 9.05
N ASN A 60 -5.60 8.97 9.86
CA ASN A 60 -4.15 8.91 9.68
C ASN A 60 -3.69 7.97 8.57
N VAL A 61 -4.55 7.07 8.13
CA VAL A 61 -4.28 6.10 7.05
C VAL A 61 -4.64 6.65 5.68
N TRP A 62 -5.65 7.51 5.60
CA TRP A 62 -6.15 8.06 4.34
C TRP A 62 -5.48 9.38 3.96
N ALA A 63 -5.30 9.59 2.66
CA ALA A 63 -5.14 10.93 2.10
C ALA A 63 -6.46 11.68 2.23
N GLN A 64 -6.41 12.90 2.79
CA GLN A 64 -7.63 13.68 3.02
C GLN A 64 -7.90 14.60 1.82
N GLU A 65 -8.06 14.00 0.65
CA GLU A 65 -8.12 14.67 -0.65
C GLU A 65 -9.52 14.52 -1.29
N PRO A 66 -9.90 15.44 -2.21
CA PRO A 66 -11.22 15.39 -2.83
C PRO A 66 -11.43 14.24 -3.83
N TYR A 67 -10.37 13.53 -4.21
CA TYR A 67 -10.42 12.44 -5.19
C TYR A 67 -10.35 11.04 -4.57
N VAL A 68 -10.24 10.91 -3.24
CA VAL A 68 -10.20 9.59 -2.61
C VAL A 68 -11.53 8.86 -2.77
N VAL A 69 -11.48 7.53 -2.87
CA VAL A 69 -12.65 6.71 -3.16
C VAL A 69 -12.75 5.52 -2.21
N LEU A 70 -13.93 5.32 -1.66
CA LEU A 70 -14.27 4.17 -0.82
C LEU A 70 -15.45 3.41 -1.41
N ILE A 71 -15.34 2.08 -1.47
CA ILE A 71 -16.43 1.15 -1.78
C ILE A 71 -16.33 0.00 -0.79
N ASN A 72 -17.29 -0.10 0.14
CA ASN A 72 -17.43 -1.22 1.05
C ASN A 72 -18.35 -2.31 0.47
N PRO A 73 -18.33 -3.56 0.99
CA PRO A 73 -19.09 -4.68 0.41
C PRO A 73 -20.61 -4.51 0.38
N ARG A 74 -21.13 -3.50 1.04
CA ARG A 74 -22.58 -3.22 1.14
C ARG A 74 -22.99 -1.90 0.50
N ASP A 75 -22.04 -1.15 -0.04
CA ASP A 75 -22.31 0.15 -0.63
C ASP A 75 -23.06 0.01 -1.96
N LYS A 76 -23.97 0.93 -2.18
CA LYS A 76 -24.74 1.04 -3.43
C LYS A 76 -24.10 1.97 -4.45
N ALA A 77 -23.16 2.79 -3.99
CA ALA A 77 -22.41 3.76 -4.78
C ALA A 77 -21.09 4.08 -4.06
N PRO A 78 -20.04 4.49 -4.78
CA PRO A 78 -18.79 4.91 -4.16
C PRO A 78 -18.99 6.19 -3.36
N ALA A 79 -18.33 6.25 -2.19
CA ALA A 79 -18.08 7.51 -1.50
C ALA A 79 -16.86 8.17 -2.12
N VAL A 80 -16.98 9.43 -2.59
CA VAL A 80 -15.91 10.18 -3.28
C VAL A 80 -15.60 11.44 -2.51
N GLY A 81 -14.30 11.68 -2.27
CA GLY A 81 -13.78 12.77 -1.47
C GLY A 81 -13.76 12.44 0.03
N TRP A 82 -12.80 13.06 0.73
CA TRP A 82 -12.52 12.71 2.14
C TRP A 82 -13.74 12.85 3.05
N ASP A 83 -14.54 13.89 2.91
CA ASP A 83 -15.70 14.09 3.78
C ASP A 83 -16.74 12.97 3.62
N ALA A 84 -16.99 12.51 2.38
CA ALA A 84 -17.89 11.39 2.11
C ALA A 84 -17.31 10.07 2.61
N VAL A 85 -16.02 9.83 2.39
CA VAL A 85 -15.29 8.63 2.88
C VAL A 85 -15.29 8.59 4.40
N LYS A 86 -15.00 9.70 5.07
CA LYS A 86 -15.03 9.80 6.53
C LYS A 86 -16.41 9.54 7.08
N LYS A 87 -17.45 10.11 6.46
CA LYS A 87 -18.85 9.89 6.86
C LYS A 87 -19.26 8.43 6.71
N ASP A 88 -18.86 7.77 5.63
CA ASP A 88 -19.15 6.35 5.41
C ASP A 88 -18.48 5.48 6.50
N TRP A 89 -17.21 5.72 6.83
CA TRP A 89 -16.57 5.04 7.95
C TRP A 89 -17.30 5.27 9.27
N GLN A 90 -17.64 6.50 9.61
CA GLN A 90 -18.27 6.84 10.88
C GLN A 90 -19.69 6.28 11.01
N ASP A 91 -20.53 6.55 10.04
CA ASP A 91 -21.97 6.27 10.12
C ASP A 91 -22.30 4.88 9.56
N GLY A 92 -21.63 4.48 8.48
CA GLY A 92 -21.83 3.20 7.82
C GLY A 92 -21.19 2.04 8.57
N VAL A 93 -19.85 2.05 8.64
CA VAL A 93 -19.11 0.90 9.19
C VAL A 93 -19.07 0.95 10.72
N PHE A 94 -18.56 2.02 11.33
CA PHE A 94 -18.45 2.14 12.80
C PHE A 94 -19.83 2.36 13.44
N GLY A 95 -20.80 2.90 12.69
CA GLY A 95 -22.19 2.97 13.08
C GLY A 95 -22.88 1.60 13.20
N PHE A 96 -22.45 0.64 12.39
CA PHE A 96 -23.02 -0.72 12.34
C PHE A 96 -22.38 -1.70 13.34
N TRP A 97 -21.06 -1.72 13.46
CA TRP A 97 -20.32 -2.67 14.29
C TRP A 97 -20.21 -2.22 15.75
N ALA A 98 -20.39 -3.17 16.68
CA ALA A 98 -20.01 -3.04 18.08
C ALA A 98 -18.64 -3.65 18.37
N GLU A 99 -18.31 -4.73 17.67
CA GLU A 99 -17.03 -5.42 17.70
C GLU A 99 -16.67 -5.84 16.29
N LEU A 100 -15.42 -5.65 15.89
CA LEU A 100 -14.95 -6.00 14.56
C LEU A 100 -13.51 -6.51 14.63
N LYS A 101 -13.25 -7.61 13.94
CA LYS A 101 -11.92 -8.19 13.78
C LYS A 101 -11.68 -8.51 12.32
N LEU A 102 -10.57 -8.01 11.80
CA LEU A 102 -10.06 -8.39 10.48
C LEU A 102 -8.89 -9.36 10.65
N SER A 103 -8.90 -10.41 9.85
CA SER A 103 -7.88 -11.45 9.87
C SER A 103 -7.44 -11.77 8.44
N PRO A 104 -6.32 -11.20 7.97
CA PRO A 104 -5.77 -11.56 6.67
C PRO A 104 -5.58 -13.08 6.56
N LYS A 105 -6.10 -13.69 5.52
CA LYS A 105 -5.98 -15.14 5.28
C LYS A 105 -4.59 -15.53 4.78
N ARG A 106 -3.86 -14.58 4.20
CA ARG A 106 -2.48 -14.66 3.71
C ARG A 106 -1.91 -13.25 3.57
N ALA A 107 -0.60 -13.14 3.38
CA ALA A 107 0.03 -11.87 3.05
C ALA A 107 -0.62 -11.26 1.79
N PRO A 108 -0.87 -9.95 1.76
CA PRO A 108 -1.40 -9.29 0.58
C PRO A 108 -0.40 -9.35 -0.58
N HIS A 109 -0.90 -9.37 -1.81
CA HIS A 109 -0.08 -9.06 -2.96
C HIS A 109 0.14 -7.55 -2.98
N ILE A 110 1.40 -7.12 -3.07
CA ILE A 110 1.80 -5.72 -3.05
C ILE A 110 2.61 -5.40 -4.31
N HIS A 111 2.23 -4.35 -5.01
CA HIS A 111 3.01 -3.75 -6.07
C HIS A 111 3.33 -2.32 -5.71
N VAL A 112 4.60 -1.93 -5.86
CA VAL A 112 5.07 -0.58 -5.55
C VAL A 112 5.76 0.01 -6.77
N ASP A 113 5.39 1.22 -7.13
CA ASP A 113 6.10 2.09 -8.06
C ASP A 113 6.63 3.31 -7.27
N GLN A 114 7.23 4.29 -7.94
CA GLN A 114 7.95 5.42 -7.31
C GLN A 114 7.08 6.19 -6.30
N THR A 115 5.84 6.51 -6.66
CA THR A 115 4.93 7.33 -5.85
C THR A 115 3.56 6.71 -5.63
N THR A 116 3.33 5.53 -6.21
CA THR A 116 2.04 4.84 -6.15
C THR A 116 2.26 3.38 -5.81
N ALA A 117 1.38 2.83 -4.98
CA ALA A 117 1.34 1.40 -4.71
C ALA A 117 -0.10 0.90 -4.75
N TRP A 118 -0.27 -0.39 -5.05
CA TRP A 118 -1.54 -1.05 -4.87
C TRP A 118 -1.36 -2.40 -4.20
N THR A 119 -2.38 -2.81 -3.46
CA THR A 119 -2.41 -4.10 -2.78
C THR A 119 -3.72 -4.82 -3.09
N THR A 120 -3.69 -6.14 -3.03
CA THR A 120 -4.90 -6.96 -3.00
C THR A 120 -4.75 -8.10 -2.02
N GLY A 121 -5.80 -8.39 -1.26
CA GLY A 121 -5.79 -9.38 -0.22
C GLY A 121 -7.13 -10.06 -0.01
N VAL A 122 -7.09 -11.20 0.69
CA VAL A 122 -8.27 -11.93 1.15
C VAL A 122 -8.30 -11.86 2.66
N VAL A 123 -9.38 -11.32 3.22
CA VAL A 123 -9.50 -11.01 4.65
C VAL A 123 -10.76 -11.63 5.22
N GLY A 124 -10.63 -12.35 6.32
CA GLY A 124 -11.74 -12.77 7.14
C GLY A 124 -12.25 -11.61 7.98
N VAL A 125 -13.54 -11.42 8.00
CA VAL A 125 -14.25 -10.41 8.79
C VAL A 125 -15.12 -11.14 9.81
N GLU A 126 -14.86 -10.89 11.08
CA GLU A 126 -15.62 -11.45 12.20
C GLU A 126 -16.02 -10.30 13.13
N GLY A 127 -17.23 -10.36 13.67
CA GLY A 127 -17.64 -9.31 14.60
C GLY A 127 -19.07 -9.46 15.07
N LYS A 128 -19.49 -8.49 15.86
CA LYS A 128 -20.85 -8.37 16.37
C LYS A 128 -21.39 -6.98 16.00
N ASN A 129 -22.55 -6.92 15.39
CA ASN A 129 -23.21 -5.64 15.14
C ASN A 129 -23.83 -5.05 16.42
N LYS A 130 -24.25 -3.79 16.37
CA LYS A 130 -24.86 -3.11 17.53
C LYS A 130 -26.19 -3.71 18.01
N SER A 131 -26.86 -4.54 17.19
CA SER A 131 -28.04 -5.33 17.62
C SER A 131 -27.69 -6.66 18.29
N GLY A 132 -26.38 -6.96 18.46
CA GLY A 132 -25.89 -8.17 19.10
C GLY A 132 -25.74 -9.40 18.17
N GLN A 133 -26.02 -9.27 16.88
CA GLN A 133 -25.88 -10.35 15.91
C GLN A 133 -24.39 -10.59 15.57
N ALA A 134 -23.92 -11.82 15.75
CA ALA A 134 -22.61 -12.25 15.29
C ALA A 134 -22.61 -12.45 13.76
N LEU A 135 -21.56 -11.98 13.11
CA LEU A 135 -21.39 -12.07 11.67
C LEU A 135 -19.94 -12.53 11.37
N SER A 136 -19.83 -13.43 10.38
CA SER A 136 -18.53 -13.88 9.85
C SER A 136 -18.64 -14.05 8.35
N PHE A 137 -17.70 -13.50 7.60
CA PHE A 137 -17.63 -13.63 6.15
C PHE A 137 -16.20 -13.32 5.66
N THR A 138 -15.95 -13.58 4.39
CA THR A 138 -14.66 -13.27 3.74
C THR A 138 -14.87 -12.16 2.71
N ILE A 139 -13.90 -11.27 2.61
CA ILE A 139 -13.84 -10.24 1.58
C ILE A 139 -12.55 -10.39 0.75
N ILE A 140 -12.62 -9.92 -0.49
CA ILE A 140 -11.46 -9.54 -1.29
C ILE A 140 -11.40 -8.02 -1.24
N GLU A 141 -10.24 -7.48 -0.91
CA GLU A 141 -10.01 -6.05 -0.90
C GLU A 141 -8.89 -5.66 -1.86
N THR A 142 -9.02 -4.48 -2.44
CA THR A 142 -7.99 -3.82 -3.24
C THR A 142 -7.83 -2.41 -2.70
N GLN A 143 -6.58 -2.00 -2.49
CA GLN A 143 -6.23 -0.70 -1.95
C GLN A 143 -5.19 -0.05 -2.84
N VAL A 144 -5.32 1.26 -3.04
CA VAL A 144 -4.34 2.08 -3.76
C VAL A 144 -3.81 3.13 -2.80
N TYR A 145 -2.49 3.31 -2.84
CA TYR A 145 -1.77 4.24 -1.98
C TYR A 145 -0.97 5.22 -2.81
N GLU A 146 -0.80 6.43 -2.28
CA GLU A 146 0.14 7.44 -2.76
C GLU A 146 1.18 7.74 -1.70
N LYS A 147 2.42 7.92 -2.13
CA LYS A 147 3.53 8.32 -1.27
C LYS A 147 3.50 9.83 -1.02
N ARG A 148 3.42 10.20 0.25
CA ARG A 148 3.42 11.60 0.71
C ARG A 148 4.54 11.79 1.73
N GLY A 149 5.68 12.32 1.28
CA GLY A 149 6.92 12.32 2.06
C GLY A 149 7.35 10.87 2.35
N ASP A 150 7.50 10.53 3.63
CA ASP A 150 7.89 9.19 4.07
C ASP A 150 6.69 8.26 4.37
N ARG A 151 5.47 8.68 4.05
CA ARG A 151 4.25 7.94 4.36
C ARG A 151 3.52 7.48 3.11
N TRP A 152 2.95 6.29 3.18
CA TRP A 152 1.99 5.78 2.22
C TRP A 152 0.58 6.02 2.76
N LEU A 153 -0.21 6.82 2.04
CA LEU A 153 -1.59 7.14 2.39
C LEU A 153 -2.55 6.54 1.37
N MET A 154 -3.60 5.93 1.85
CA MET A 154 -4.63 5.31 1.02
C MET A 154 -5.42 6.38 0.25
N VAL A 155 -5.61 6.15 -1.03
CA VAL A 155 -6.42 7.01 -1.91
C VAL A 155 -7.62 6.27 -2.47
N SER A 156 -7.59 4.93 -2.46
CA SER A 156 -8.74 4.13 -2.86
C SER A 156 -8.81 2.84 -2.07
N HIS A 157 -10.00 2.46 -1.66
CA HIS A 157 -10.32 1.16 -1.10
C HIS A 157 -11.56 0.59 -1.77
N HIS A 158 -11.48 -0.65 -2.20
CA HIS A 158 -12.63 -1.41 -2.66
C HIS A 158 -12.60 -2.79 -2.02
N ALA A 159 -13.70 -3.16 -1.38
CA ALA A 159 -13.90 -4.49 -0.85
C ALA A 159 -15.20 -5.11 -1.37
N SER A 160 -15.16 -6.39 -1.67
CA SER A 160 -16.31 -7.20 -2.06
C SER A 160 -16.40 -8.49 -1.26
N ARG A 161 -17.62 -8.97 -0.98
CA ARG A 161 -17.80 -10.28 -0.33
C ARG A 161 -17.44 -11.40 -1.28
N VAL A 162 -16.76 -12.40 -0.74
CA VAL A 162 -16.63 -13.69 -1.44
C VAL A 162 -17.95 -14.43 -1.29
N PRO A 163 -18.57 -14.89 -2.38
CA PRO A 163 -19.77 -15.76 -2.29
C PRO A 163 -19.44 -17.04 -1.50
N GLU A 164 -20.40 -17.51 -0.73
CA GLU A 164 -20.36 -18.81 -0.06
C GLU A 164 -20.61 -19.95 -1.03
#